data_f37643eb03534098a8a280e280fc75a5
#
_entry.id   f37643eb03534098a8a280e280fc75a5
#
_cell.length_a   1.000
_cell.length_b   1.000
_cell.length_c   1.000
_cell.angle_alpha   90.00
_cell.angle_beta   90.00
_cell.angle_gamma   90.00
#
_symmetry.space_group_name_H-M   'P 1'
#
loop_
_entity.id
_entity.type
_entity.pdbx_description
1 polymer ?
#
loop_
_entity_poly.entity_id
_entity_poly.type
_entity_poly.pdbx_seq_one_letter_code
_entity_poly.pdbx_strand_id
1 'polypeptide(L)'
;MFKPKLRGWVLGAAALAVSALLAVPAYAQKTRVTVYSALESDQIGPYKAAFEAANPDVEIAWVRDSTGVITARVLAEKDNPRADVIWGLGASSVALFDSMDMLQPYTPKGADQIKPAFRSTKNPMSWTGMDAWLAVMCYNTVEAPKKNMPKPTSWADLANPVYKDAIVMPNPASSGTGYQTVYAWIQIMGEKAAWEFMDKLHNNIAVYTHSGSAPCVQAAKGERMIGIGFDMRGAREKTAGAPIDIILAKEGAPWDMEATAIVKGTKNLAAAQKVADFAVSKGAYELYGKSYAIVGYPGMNPAPPNYPPSADAAMVKIDLSKMGADRAKILAEWTKRYDGKSAPK
;
A
#
# COMPACT_ATOMS: atom_id res chain seq x y z
N MET A 1 101.21 12.54 -38.17
CA MET A 1 101.04 12.93 -36.79
C MET A 1 99.71 12.44 -36.37
N PHE A 2 99.76 11.48 -35.47
CA PHE A 2 98.68 10.58 -35.21
C PHE A 2 97.68 11.14 -34.19
N LYS A 3 96.34 11.00 -34.48
CA LYS A 3 95.23 11.17 -33.52
C LYS A 3 94.88 9.81 -32.99
N PRO A 4 94.60 9.63 -31.68
CA PRO A 4 93.91 8.44 -31.19
C PRO A 4 92.42 8.71 -31.06
N LYS A 5 91.60 7.71 -31.43
CA LYS A 5 90.15 7.64 -31.28
C LYS A 5 89.81 7.19 -29.86
N LEU A 6 89.00 7.95 -29.12
CA LEU A 6 88.33 7.48 -27.92
C LEU A 6 86.99 6.85 -28.28
N ARG A 7 86.77 5.62 -27.89
CA ARG A 7 85.50 4.93 -27.92
C ARG A 7 84.75 5.25 -26.63
N GLY A 8 83.62 5.92 -26.78
CA GLY A 8 82.70 6.10 -25.67
C GLY A 8 81.78 4.88 -25.50
N TRP A 9 81.72 4.40 -24.30
CA TRP A 9 80.71 3.39 -23.88
C TRP A 9 79.44 4.08 -23.46
N VAL A 10 78.29 3.78 -24.16
CA VAL A 10 76.97 4.19 -23.77
C VAL A 10 76.41 3.12 -22.88
N LEU A 11 76.28 3.41 -21.58
CA LEU A 11 75.56 2.62 -20.63
C LEU A 11 74.06 2.91 -20.82
N GLY A 12 73.30 1.93 -21.34
CA GLY A 12 71.85 1.97 -21.42
C GLY A 12 71.24 1.71 -20.04
N ALA A 13 70.65 2.73 -19.43
CA ALA A 13 69.80 2.57 -18.26
C ALA A 13 68.39 2.13 -18.71
N ALA A 14 68.06 0.86 -18.51
CA ALA A 14 66.68 0.37 -18.70
C ALA A 14 65.79 0.86 -17.53
N ALA A 15 64.97 1.86 -17.79
CA ALA A 15 63.92 2.30 -16.86
C ALA A 15 62.77 1.29 -16.86
N LEU A 16 62.67 0.44 -15.85
CA LEU A 16 61.48 -0.40 -15.54
C LEU A 16 60.40 0.52 -15.01
N ALA A 17 59.44 0.94 -15.88
CA ALA A 17 58.22 1.59 -15.48
C ALA A 17 57.29 0.51 -14.86
N VAL A 18 57.23 0.45 -13.54
CA VAL A 18 56.23 -0.33 -12.79
C VAL A 18 54.90 0.43 -12.91
N SER A 19 54.05 0.01 -13.84
CA SER A 19 52.65 0.49 -13.94
C SER A 19 51.88 -0.15 -12.79
N ALA A 20 51.78 0.55 -11.65
CA ALA A 20 50.82 0.22 -10.60
C ALA A 20 49.43 0.50 -11.16
N LEU A 21 48.76 -0.54 -11.67
CA LEU A 21 47.30 -0.48 -11.93
C LEU A 21 46.61 -0.24 -10.56
N LEU A 22 46.24 1.01 -10.32
CA LEU A 22 45.28 1.36 -9.29
C LEU A 22 43.97 0.66 -9.67
N ALA A 23 43.69 -0.51 -9.09
CA ALA A 23 42.41 -1.14 -9.15
C ALA A 23 41.41 -0.21 -8.42
N VAL A 24 40.81 0.73 -9.16
CA VAL A 24 39.64 1.45 -8.68
C VAL A 24 38.59 0.37 -8.43
N PRO A 25 38.07 0.23 -7.21
CA PRO A 25 36.98 -0.71 -6.99
C PRO A 25 35.84 -0.30 -7.93
N ALA A 26 35.57 -1.12 -8.92
CA ALA A 26 34.38 -0.96 -9.75
C ALA A 26 33.21 -1.12 -8.77
N TYR A 27 32.59 -0.01 -8.36
CA TYR A 27 31.31 -0.06 -7.69
C TYR A 27 30.35 -0.75 -8.67
N ALA A 28 30.08 -2.02 -8.40
CA ALA A 28 29.12 -2.78 -9.19
C ALA A 28 27.81 -1.98 -9.21
N GLN A 29 27.35 -1.65 -10.39
CA GLN A 29 26.10 -0.88 -10.56
C GLN A 29 24.99 -1.71 -9.91
N LYS A 30 24.26 -1.09 -8.96
CA LYS A 30 23.14 -1.74 -8.27
C LYS A 30 22.07 -2.15 -9.27
N THR A 31 21.51 -3.32 -9.08
CA THR A 31 20.32 -3.74 -9.85
C THR A 31 19.13 -2.90 -9.42
N ARG A 32 18.59 -2.12 -10.33
CA ARG A 32 17.41 -1.28 -10.06
C ARG A 32 16.13 -2.09 -10.24
N VAL A 33 15.34 -2.18 -9.17
CA VAL A 33 14.04 -2.88 -9.14
C VAL A 33 12.93 -1.84 -9.09
N THR A 34 12.04 -1.85 -10.08
CA THR A 34 10.86 -0.98 -10.12
C THR A 34 9.75 -1.59 -9.28
N VAL A 35 9.35 -0.87 -8.23
CA VAL A 35 8.34 -1.33 -7.26
C VAL A 35 7.10 -0.46 -7.36
N TYR A 36 5.95 -1.07 -7.68
CA TYR A 36 4.65 -0.41 -7.66
C TYR A 36 4.01 -0.59 -6.28
N SER A 37 3.46 0.51 -5.73
CA SER A 37 3.00 0.54 -4.34
C SER A 37 1.84 1.50 -4.11
N ALA A 38 1.01 1.17 -3.12
CA ALA A 38 0.00 2.06 -2.55
C ALA A 38 0.28 2.43 -1.09
N LEU A 39 1.45 2.05 -0.55
CA LEU A 39 1.91 2.45 0.78
C LEU A 39 1.82 3.97 0.97
N GLU A 40 1.60 4.42 2.17
CA GLU A 40 1.65 5.85 2.48
C GLU A 40 3.07 6.40 2.25
N SER A 41 3.17 7.66 1.83
CA SER A 41 4.45 8.27 1.40
C SER A 41 5.52 8.29 2.49
N ASP A 42 5.13 8.29 3.75
CA ASP A 42 6.03 8.27 4.90
C ASP A 42 6.51 6.85 5.27
N GLN A 43 5.92 5.81 4.71
CA GLN A 43 6.34 4.41 4.90
C GLN A 43 7.45 3.99 3.93
N ILE A 44 7.42 4.49 2.68
CA ILE A 44 8.33 4.02 1.62
C ILE A 44 9.81 4.31 1.90
N GLY A 45 10.12 5.43 2.54
CA GLY A 45 11.51 5.78 2.92
C GLY A 45 12.13 4.76 3.89
N PRO A 46 11.53 4.52 5.05
CA PRO A 46 11.97 3.50 6.00
C PRO A 46 12.07 2.09 5.43
N TYR A 47 11.10 1.68 4.59
CA TYR A 47 11.10 0.34 3.98
C TYR A 47 12.25 0.17 2.97
N LYS A 48 12.46 1.20 2.12
CA LYS A 48 13.59 1.24 1.19
C LYS A 48 14.92 1.16 1.94
N ALA A 49 15.11 1.99 2.96
CA ALA A 49 16.36 2.04 3.72
C ALA A 49 16.68 0.70 4.38
N ALA A 50 15.70 0.06 5.00
CA ALA A 50 15.88 -1.24 5.63
C ALA A 50 16.18 -2.37 4.62
N PHE A 51 15.48 -2.37 3.49
CA PHE A 51 15.73 -3.33 2.42
C PHE A 51 17.14 -3.18 1.82
N GLU A 52 17.52 -1.94 1.45
CA GLU A 52 18.82 -1.67 0.80
C GLU A 52 20.01 -1.86 1.74
N ALA A 53 19.82 -1.68 3.04
CA ALA A 53 20.83 -2.05 4.03
C ALA A 53 21.10 -3.56 4.08
N ALA A 54 20.04 -4.37 3.92
CA ALA A 54 20.14 -5.83 3.87
C ALA A 54 20.57 -6.36 2.48
N ASN A 55 20.40 -5.58 1.42
CA ASN A 55 20.67 -5.95 0.03
C ASN A 55 21.37 -4.81 -0.72
N PRO A 56 22.67 -4.56 -0.42
CA PRO A 56 23.40 -3.39 -0.91
C PRO A 56 23.61 -3.38 -2.44
N ASP A 57 23.43 -4.50 -3.10
CA ASP A 57 23.53 -4.69 -4.55
C ASP A 57 22.22 -4.39 -5.30
N VAL A 58 21.13 -4.06 -4.58
CA VAL A 58 19.82 -3.74 -5.17
C VAL A 58 19.39 -2.32 -4.78
N GLU A 59 18.79 -1.60 -5.73
CA GLU A 59 18.18 -0.29 -5.51
C GLU A 59 16.68 -0.36 -5.81
N ILE A 60 15.82 0.11 -4.88
CA ILE A 60 14.38 0.22 -5.11
C ILE A 60 14.03 1.55 -5.75
N ALA A 61 13.33 1.47 -6.89
CA ALA A 61 12.69 2.61 -7.55
C ALA A 61 11.17 2.55 -7.36
N TRP A 62 10.65 3.36 -6.45
CA TRP A 62 9.23 3.41 -6.17
C TRP A 62 8.43 4.13 -7.25
N VAL A 63 7.29 3.52 -7.61
CA VAL A 63 6.19 4.17 -8.32
C VAL A 63 4.96 4.06 -7.43
N ARG A 64 4.56 5.18 -6.85
CA ARG A 64 3.55 5.23 -5.80
C ARG A 64 2.32 6.00 -6.24
N ASP A 65 1.14 5.41 -6.02
CA ASP A 65 -0.16 6.09 -6.06
C ASP A 65 -1.18 5.31 -5.22
N SER A 66 -2.43 5.75 -5.15
CA SER A 66 -3.51 5.03 -4.49
C SER A 66 -3.79 3.68 -5.16
N THR A 67 -4.28 2.70 -4.39
CA THR A 67 -4.47 1.30 -4.83
C THR A 67 -5.20 1.17 -6.16
N GLY A 68 -6.28 1.92 -6.36
CA GLY A 68 -7.06 1.83 -7.60
C GLY A 68 -6.30 2.32 -8.83
N VAL A 69 -5.48 3.38 -8.67
CA VAL A 69 -4.63 3.93 -9.76
C VAL A 69 -3.53 2.95 -10.12
N ILE A 70 -2.83 2.40 -9.12
CA ILE A 70 -1.80 1.37 -9.35
C ILE A 70 -2.43 0.13 -9.99
N THR A 71 -3.61 -0.31 -9.52
CA THR A 71 -4.33 -1.45 -10.11
C THR A 71 -4.63 -1.22 -11.59
N ALA A 72 -5.19 -0.07 -11.94
CA ALA A 72 -5.49 0.27 -13.33
C ALA A 72 -4.23 0.32 -14.19
N ARG A 73 -3.13 0.85 -13.64
CA ARG A 73 -1.83 0.92 -14.31
C ARG A 73 -1.25 -0.47 -14.60
N VAL A 74 -1.24 -1.36 -13.61
CA VAL A 74 -0.76 -2.75 -13.79
C VAL A 74 -1.58 -3.48 -14.86
N LEU A 75 -2.92 -3.33 -14.83
CA LEU A 75 -3.80 -3.91 -15.85
C LEU A 75 -3.55 -3.36 -17.26
N ALA A 76 -3.29 -2.05 -17.37
CA ALA A 76 -2.98 -1.42 -18.66
C ALA A 76 -1.60 -1.86 -19.22
N GLU A 77 -0.68 -2.22 -18.35
CA GLU A 77 0.67 -2.65 -18.70
C GLU A 77 0.80 -4.19 -18.83
N LYS A 78 -0.31 -4.96 -18.77
CA LYS A 78 -0.30 -6.43 -18.70
C LYS A 78 0.52 -7.11 -19.81
N ASP A 79 0.50 -6.58 -21.03
CA ASP A 79 1.20 -7.15 -22.18
C ASP A 79 2.68 -6.68 -22.27
N ASN A 80 3.06 -5.65 -21.50
CA ASN A 80 4.42 -5.15 -21.41
C ASN A 80 4.67 -4.57 -20.01
N PRO A 81 4.81 -5.41 -18.97
CA PRO A 81 4.97 -4.98 -17.58
C PRO A 81 6.19 -4.11 -17.37
N ARG A 82 6.02 -3.02 -16.61
CA ARG A 82 7.10 -2.11 -16.23
C ARG A 82 7.52 -2.24 -14.78
N ALA A 83 6.66 -2.81 -13.94
CA ALA A 83 6.98 -3.14 -12.57
C ALA A 83 7.70 -4.49 -12.52
N ASP A 84 8.69 -4.59 -11.64
CA ASP A 84 9.32 -5.85 -11.26
C ASP A 84 8.58 -6.49 -10.09
N VAL A 85 8.17 -5.66 -9.14
CA VAL A 85 7.53 -6.07 -7.88
C VAL A 85 6.36 -5.16 -7.55
N ILE A 86 5.33 -5.73 -6.98
CA ILE A 86 4.29 -5.05 -6.23
C ILE A 86 4.65 -5.21 -4.75
N TRP A 87 4.71 -4.11 -3.99
CA TRP A 87 4.95 -4.14 -2.56
C TRP A 87 4.06 -3.13 -1.85
N GLY A 88 3.07 -3.62 -1.07
CA GLY A 88 2.06 -2.80 -0.43
C GLY A 88 0.98 -2.31 -1.39
N LEU A 89 0.24 -3.27 -1.96
CA LEU A 89 -0.97 -3.01 -2.73
C LEU A 89 -2.09 -3.89 -2.18
N GLY A 90 -3.33 -3.42 -2.23
CA GLY A 90 -4.47 -4.18 -1.74
C GLY A 90 -4.52 -5.60 -2.30
N ALA A 91 -4.63 -6.60 -1.42
CA ALA A 91 -4.61 -8.01 -1.80
C ALA A 91 -5.78 -8.40 -2.70
N SER A 92 -6.90 -7.69 -2.62
CA SER A 92 -8.00 -7.84 -3.59
C SER A 92 -7.55 -7.53 -5.03
N SER A 93 -6.70 -6.53 -5.24
CA SER A 93 -6.10 -6.21 -6.54
C SER A 93 -5.04 -7.23 -6.95
N VAL A 94 -4.22 -7.67 -5.98
CA VAL A 94 -3.18 -8.69 -6.23
C VAL A 94 -3.83 -10.04 -6.58
N ALA A 95 -4.93 -10.43 -5.92
CA ALA A 95 -5.71 -11.61 -6.26
C ALA A 95 -6.33 -11.53 -7.67
N LEU A 96 -6.77 -10.33 -8.10
CA LEU A 96 -7.20 -10.11 -9.48
C LEU A 96 -6.06 -10.37 -10.47
N PHE A 97 -4.86 -9.84 -10.23
CA PHE A 97 -3.70 -10.08 -11.09
C PHE A 97 -3.31 -11.56 -11.11
N ASP A 98 -3.40 -12.23 -9.97
CA ASP A 98 -3.13 -13.67 -9.86
C ASP A 98 -4.13 -14.51 -10.66
N SER A 99 -5.40 -14.13 -10.69
CA SER A 99 -6.44 -14.79 -11.51
C SER A 99 -6.22 -14.59 -13.01
N MET A 100 -5.50 -13.54 -13.41
CA MET A 100 -5.14 -13.21 -14.79
C MET A 100 -3.76 -13.72 -15.20
N ASP A 101 -3.09 -14.54 -14.38
CA ASP A 101 -1.74 -15.08 -14.62
C ASP A 101 -0.66 -13.99 -14.82
N MET A 102 -0.80 -12.86 -14.14
CA MET A 102 0.12 -11.71 -14.24
C MET A 102 1.24 -11.74 -13.20
N LEU A 103 1.22 -12.70 -12.27
CA LEU A 103 2.20 -12.81 -11.19
C LEU A 103 3.17 -13.96 -11.43
N GLN A 104 4.43 -13.77 -11.04
CA GLN A 104 5.46 -14.80 -11.07
C GLN A 104 5.35 -15.64 -9.80
N PRO A 105 5.04 -16.95 -9.89
CA PRO A 105 5.02 -17.81 -8.72
C PRO A 105 6.39 -17.87 -8.04
N TYR A 106 6.41 -17.58 -6.75
CA TYR A 106 7.60 -17.66 -5.91
C TYR A 106 7.19 -17.78 -4.44
N THR A 107 7.67 -18.80 -3.76
CA THR A 107 7.49 -18.91 -2.31
C THR A 107 8.67 -18.22 -1.60
N PRO A 108 8.49 -17.04 -0.98
CA PRO A 108 9.58 -16.33 -0.32
C PRO A 108 10.16 -17.13 0.84
N LYS A 109 11.47 -16.95 1.10
CA LYS A 109 12.15 -17.55 2.25
C LYS A 109 11.56 -16.99 3.55
N GLY A 110 11.07 -17.87 4.43
CA GLY A 110 10.41 -17.47 5.68
C GLY A 110 8.89 -17.27 5.54
N ALA A 111 8.30 -17.51 4.37
CA ALA A 111 6.85 -17.40 4.20
C ALA A 111 6.06 -18.43 5.04
N ASP A 112 6.68 -19.52 5.48
CA ASP A 112 6.12 -20.50 6.42
C ASP A 112 5.91 -19.92 7.83
N GLN A 113 6.62 -18.85 8.20
CA GLN A 113 6.53 -18.18 9.50
C GLN A 113 5.35 -17.21 9.60
N ILE A 114 4.79 -16.74 8.48
CA ILE A 114 3.65 -15.82 8.50
C ILE A 114 2.32 -16.58 8.66
N LYS A 115 1.30 -15.89 9.18
CA LYS A 115 -0.04 -16.46 9.40
C LYS A 115 -0.63 -16.99 8.08
N PRO A 116 -1.31 -18.15 8.07
CA PRO A 116 -1.90 -18.72 6.86
C PRO A 116 -2.84 -17.77 6.11
N ALA A 117 -3.61 -16.93 6.82
CA ALA A 117 -4.49 -15.93 6.21
C ALA A 117 -3.75 -14.85 5.39
N PHE A 118 -2.44 -14.71 5.58
CA PHE A 118 -1.57 -13.78 4.86
C PHE A 118 -0.76 -14.45 3.75
N ARG A 119 -1.20 -15.59 3.27
CA ARG A 119 -0.50 -16.34 2.20
C ARG A 119 -1.44 -16.67 1.06
N SER A 120 -0.92 -16.60 -0.15
CA SER A 120 -1.56 -17.21 -1.32
C SER A 120 -1.71 -18.71 -1.08
N THR A 121 -2.83 -19.28 -1.51
CA THR A 121 -3.10 -20.72 -1.42
C THR A 121 -2.42 -21.55 -2.52
N LYS A 122 -1.79 -20.89 -3.50
CA LYS A 122 -1.04 -21.57 -4.57
C LYS A 122 0.29 -22.13 -4.08
N ASN A 123 0.80 -23.13 -4.74
CA ASN A 123 2.13 -23.68 -4.51
C ASN A 123 2.87 -23.88 -5.86
N PRO A 124 3.96 -23.12 -6.15
CA PRO A 124 4.53 -22.03 -5.35
C PRO A 124 3.53 -20.88 -5.12
N MET A 125 3.73 -20.10 -4.04
CA MET A 125 2.90 -18.92 -3.76
C MET A 125 3.02 -17.89 -4.87
N SER A 126 1.97 -17.12 -5.12
CA SER A 126 1.95 -16.02 -6.07
C SER A 126 2.05 -14.65 -5.38
N TRP A 127 1.71 -14.57 -4.09
CA TRP A 127 1.78 -13.36 -3.28
C TRP A 127 1.81 -13.69 -1.78
N THR A 128 2.22 -12.71 -0.98
CA THR A 128 2.20 -12.75 0.49
C THR A 128 1.62 -11.45 1.03
N GLY A 129 0.79 -11.57 2.09
CA GLY A 129 0.22 -10.41 2.79
C GLY A 129 1.21 -9.81 3.79
N MET A 130 1.04 -8.54 4.08
CA MET A 130 1.86 -7.75 4.99
C MET A 130 1.11 -7.43 6.28
N ASP A 131 0.10 -6.62 6.16
CA ASP A 131 -0.78 -6.10 7.21
C ASP A 131 -2.20 -5.96 6.68
N ALA A 132 -3.18 -5.75 7.57
CA ALA A 132 -4.54 -5.44 7.19
C ALA A 132 -4.92 -4.05 7.72
N TRP A 133 -5.70 -3.30 6.93
CA TRP A 133 -6.27 -2.02 7.32
C TRP A 133 -7.79 -2.04 7.21
N LEU A 134 -8.44 -1.31 8.11
CA LEU A 134 -9.89 -1.29 8.23
C LEU A 134 -10.44 0.08 7.85
N ALA A 135 -11.56 0.11 7.13
CA ALA A 135 -12.31 1.34 6.98
C ALA A 135 -12.99 1.72 8.29
N VAL A 136 -12.89 2.98 8.64
CA VAL A 136 -13.42 3.57 9.87
C VAL A 136 -14.10 4.90 9.57
N MET A 137 -14.89 5.39 10.55
CA MET A 137 -15.38 6.75 10.56
C MET A 137 -14.49 7.59 11.48
N CYS A 138 -13.85 8.63 10.95
CA CYS A 138 -13.15 9.66 11.72
C CYS A 138 -14.13 10.79 11.99
N TYR A 139 -14.60 10.92 13.24
CA TYR A 139 -15.57 11.92 13.68
C TYR A 139 -14.88 13.06 14.42
N ASN A 140 -15.04 14.30 13.98
CA ASN A 140 -14.50 15.46 14.67
C ASN A 140 -15.31 15.76 15.93
N THR A 141 -14.67 15.65 17.10
CA THR A 141 -15.33 15.77 18.43
C THR A 141 -15.57 17.20 18.86
N VAL A 142 -15.07 18.18 18.14
CA VAL A 142 -15.22 19.62 18.43
C VAL A 142 -16.21 20.28 17.47
N GLU A 143 -16.00 20.13 16.18
CA GLU A 143 -16.79 20.84 15.16
C GLU A 143 -18.15 20.21 14.87
N ALA A 144 -18.25 18.87 14.95
CA ALA A 144 -19.52 18.19 14.68
C ALA A 144 -20.60 18.50 15.75
N PRO A 145 -20.28 18.50 17.08
CA PRO A 145 -21.25 18.91 18.09
C PRO A 145 -21.73 20.36 17.95
N LYS A 146 -20.87 21.30 17.53
CA LYS A 146 -21.25 22.70 17.27
C LYS A 146 -22.33 22.83 16.20
N LYS A 147 -22.40 21.85 15.30
CA LYS A 147 -23.40 21.77 14.24
C LYS A 147 -24.56 20.83 14.58
N ASN A 148 -24.69 20.41 15.84
CA ASN A 148 -25.69 19.45 16.33
C ASN A 148 -25.66 18.11 15.55
N MET A 149 -24.50 17.68 15.07
CA MET A 149 -24.30 16.41 14.38
C MET A 149 -23.94 15.34 15.41
N PRO A 150 -24.79 14.33 15.63
CA PRO A 150 -24.52 13.28 16.59
C PRO A 150 -23.33 12.42 16.15
N LYS A 151 -22.68 11.76 17.10
CA LYS A 151 -21.63 10.78 16.81
C LYS A 151 -22.26 9.51 16.22
N PRO A 152 -21.90 9.10 14.98
CA PRO A 152 -22.44 7.88 14.40
C PRO A 152 -21.88 6.64 15.11
N THR A 153 -22.62 5.55 15.09
CA THR A 153 -22.25 4.24 15.65
C THR A 153 -22.33 3.12 14.62
N SER A 154 -22.97 3.40 13.50
CA SER A 154 -23.24 2.45 12.43
C SER A 154 -23.02 3.08 11.06
N TRP A 155 -22.81 2.25 10.03
CA TRP A 155 -22.82 2.74 8.66
C TRP A 155 -24.18 3.34 8.30
N ALA A 156 -25.28 2.71 8.75
CA ALA A 156 -26.63 3.17 8.47
C ALA A 156 -26.90 4.58 9.00
N ASP A 157 -26.29 4.99 10.12
CA ASP A 157 -26.44 6.34 10.68
C ASP A 157 -26.01 7.41 9.70
N LEU A 158 -25.00 7.13 8.84
CA LEU A 158 -24.44 8.10 7.89
C LEU A 158 -25.44 8.51 6.79
N ALA A 159 -26.52 7.76 6.61
CA ALA A 159 -27.62 8.12 5.70
C ALA A 159 -28.59 9.15 6.30
N ASN A 160 -28.46 9.53 7.58
CA ASN A 160 -29.32 10.51 8.21
C ASN A 160 -29.07 11.90 7.61
N PRO A 161 -30.15 12.64 7.19
CA PRO A 161 -30.03 13.98 6.61
C PRO A 161 -29.32 15.02 7.50
N VAL A 162 -29.17 14.76 8.81
CA VAL A 162 -28.42 15.63 9.72
C VAL A 162 -26.94 15.81 9.28
N TYR A 163 -26.42 14.87 8.51
CA TYR A 163 -25.02 14.90 8.01
C TYR A 163 -24.90 15.50 6.60
N LYS A 164 -25.94 16.15 6.08
CA LYS A 164 -25.93 16.72 4.72
C LYS A 164 -24.65 17.54 4.47
N ASP A 165 -23.92 17.19 3.40
CA ASP A 165 -22.66 17.82 2.96
C ASP A 165 -21.53 17.83 4.03
N ALA A 166 -21.65 17.02 5.08
CA ALA A 166 -20.71 16.95 6.19
C ALA A 166 -19.73 15.77 6.11
N ILE A 167 -19.98 14.81 5.23
CA ILE A 167 -19.19 13.58 5.09
C ILE A 167 -18.25 13.70 3.90
N VAL A 168 -17.04 13.19 4.07
CA VAL A 168 -16.07 12.98 2.99
C VAL A 168 -15.69 11.50 2.95
N MET A 169 -15.57 10.94 1.75
CA MET A 169 -15.28 9.52 1.51
C MET A 169 -14.28 9.37 0.37
N PRO A 170 -13.42 8.34 0.35
CA PRO A 170 -12.56 8.09 -0.79
C PRO A 170 -13.36 7.58 -2.01
N ASN A 171 -12.99 8.03 -3.21
CA ASN A 171 -13.51 7.48 -4.45
C ASN A 171 -13.04 6.01 -4.62
N PRO A 172 -13.93 5.04 -4.78
CA PRO A 172 -13.56 3.61 -4.88
C PRO A 172 -12.79 3.26 -6.17
N ALA A 173 -12.89 4.08 -7.21
CA ALA A 173 -12.15 3.84 -8.44
C ALA A 173 -10.64 4.15 -8.26
N SER A 174 -10.30 5.16 -7.45
CA SER A 174 -8.91 5.52 -7.18
C SER A 174 -8.37 4.91 -5.87
N SER A 175 -9.18 4.77 -4.83
CA SER A 175 -8.77 4.37 -3.48
C SER A 175 -9.14 2.92 -3.15
N GLY A 176 -8.18 2.17 -2.60
CA GLY A 176 -8.43 0.84 -2.01
C GLY A 176 -9.41 0.91 -0.85
N THR A 177 -9.24 1.90 0.05
CA THR A 177 -10.17 2.14 1.16
C THR A 177 -11.59 2.42 0.68
N GLY A 178 -11.74 3.22 -0.37
CA GLY A 178 -13.06 3.47 -0.97
C GLY A 178 -13.67 2.18 -1.53
N TYR A 179 -12.88 1.40 -2.26
CA TYR A 179 -13.38 0.16 -2.88
C TYR A 179 -13.76 -0.91 -1.85
N GLN A 180 -12.89 -1.18 -0.87
CA GLN A 180 -13.21 -2.15 0.19
C GLN A 180 -14.46 -1.77 0.96
N THR A 181 -14.68 -0.45 1.18
CA THR A 181 -15.86 0.04 1.90
C THR A 181 -17.14 -0.25 1.11
N VAL A 182 -17.18 0.08 -0.17
CA VAL A 182 -18.35 -0.19 -1.04
C VAL A 182 -18.59 -1.71 -1.16
N TYR A 183 -17.54 -2.49 -1.38
CA TYR A 183 -17.64 -3.95 -1.46
C TYR A 183 -18.22 -4.54 -0.18
N ALA A 184 -17.70 -4.13 0.98
CA ALA A 184 -18.17 -4.65 2.27
C ALA A 184 -19.61 -4.24 2.57
N TRP A 185 -20.06 -3.04 2.24
CA TRP A 185 -21.47 -2.67 2.36
C TRP A 185 -22.38 -3.60 1.56
N ILE A 186 -21.96 -3.98 0.34
CA ILE A 186 -22.69 -4.97 -0.48
C ILE A 186 -22.73 -6.33 0.22
N GLN A 187 -21.64 -6.76 0.88
CA GLN A 187 -21.63 -8.02 1.63
C GLN A 187 -22.48 -7.96 2.92
N ILE A 188 -22.47 -6.85 3.63
CA ILE A 188 -23.18 -6.67 4.90
C ILE A 188 -24.70 -6.53 4.66
N MET A 189 -25.10 -5.75 3.68
CA MET A 189 -26.50 -5.33 3.47
C MET A 189 -27.19 -6.12 2.35
N GLY A 190 -26.44 -6.79 1.49
CA GLY A 190 -26.89 -7.31 0.19
C GLY A 190 -26.89 -6.22 -0.90
N GLU A 191 -26.74 -6.62 -2.17
CA GLU A 191 -26.45 -5.69 -3.28
C GLU A 191 -27.51 -4.58 -3.40
N LYS A 192 -28.82 -4.92 -3.40
CA LYS A 192 -29.90 -3.94 -3.55
C LYS A 192 -29.92 -2.93 -2.40
N ALA A 193 -29.94 -3.40 -1.16
CA ALA A 193 -30.01 -2.52 0.01
C ALA A 193 -28.76 -1.65 0.17
N ALA A 194 -27.59 -2.16 -0.22
CA ALA A 194 -26.36 -1.39 -0.21
C ALA A 194 -26.39 -0.22 -1.20
N TRP A 195 -26.93 -0.41 -2.41
CA TRP A 195 -27.10 0.69 -3.36
C TRP A 195 -28.15 1.71 -2.87
N GLU A 196 -29.27 1.26 -2.31
CA GLU A 196 -30.27 2.16 -1.71
C GLU A 196 -29.69 2.97 -0.51
N PHE A 197 -28.83 2.35 0.28
CA PHE A 197 -28.09 3.03 1.34
C PHE A 197 -27.14 4.08 0.76
N MET A 198 -26.33 3.72 -0.24
CA MET A 198 -25.36 4.62 -0.88
C MET A 198 -26.05 5.79 -1.60
N ASP A 199 -27.23 5.59 -2.18
CA ASP A 199 -28.04 6.69 -2.77
C ASP A 199 -28.44 7.73 -1.71
N LYS A 200 -28.79 7.29 -0.50
CA LYS A 200 -29.08 8.19 0.62
C LYS A 200 -27.80 8.85 1.16
N LEU A 201 -26.74 8.06 1.36
CA LEU A 201 -25.46 8.55 1.82
C LEU A 201 -24.86 9.60 0.88
N HIS A 202 -25.02 9.43 -0.42
CA HIS A 202 -24.53 10.37 -1.43
C HIS A 202 -25.03 11.81 -1.21
N ASN A 203 -26.24 12.00 -0.68
CA ASN A 203 -26.76 13.33 -0.35
C ASN A 203 -25.97 13.99 0.79
N ASN A 204 -25.33 13.19 1.66
CA ASN A 204 -24.56 13.64 2.80
C ASN A 204 -23.05 13.76 2.48
N ILE A 205 -22.61 13.17 1.37
CA ILE A 205 -21.23 13.30 0.89
C ILE A 205 -21.02 14.68 0.28
N ALA A 206 -20.02 15.40 0.77
CA ALA A 206 -19.57 16.66 0.20
C ALA A 206 -18.66 16.43 -1.02
N VAL A 207 -17.74 15.46 -0.91
CA VAL A 207 -16.76 15.15 -1.96
C VAL A 207 -16.23 13.73 -1.80
N TYR A 208 -15.96 13.07 -2.93
CA TYR A 208 -15.18 11.83 -2.96
C TYR A 208 -13.72 12.14 -3.26
N THR A 209 -12.81 11.84 -2.31
CA THR A 209 -11.39 12.16 -2.41
C THR A 209 -10.62 11.14 -3.25
N HIS A 210 -9.50 11.56 -3.82
CA HIS A 210 -8.61 10.67 -4.57
C HIS A 210 -7.96 9.59 -3.66
N SER A 211 -7.49 9.98 -2.47
CA SER A 211 -6.78 9.07 -1.56
C SER A 211 -7.64 8.61 -0.39
N GLY A 212 -7.34 7.41 0.14
CA GLY A 212 -8.00 6.84 1.32
C GLY A 212 -7.68 7.57 2.62
N SER A 213 -6.55 8.26 2.71
CA SER A 213 -6.10 8.99 3.90
C SER A 213 -6.75 10.37 4.05
N ALA A 214 -7.08 11.05 2.94
CA ALA A 214 -7.59 12.40 2.96
C ALA A 214 -8.86 12.60 3.84
N PRO A 215 -9.84 11.69 3.89
CA PRO A 215 -11.02 11.88 4.72
C PRO A 215 -10.73 12.03 6.21
N CYS A 216 -9.90 11.18 6.81
CA CYS A 216 -9.53 11.30 8.22
C CYS A 216 -8.70 12.57 8.48
N VAL A 217 -7.84 12.98 7.54
CA VAL A 217 -7.09 14.24 7.63
C VAL A 217 -8.02 15.45 7.60
N GLN A 218 -9.03 15.47 6.73
CA GLN A 218 -10.01 16.57 6.67
C GLN A 218 -10.87 16.62 7.95
N ALA A 219 -11.28 15.45 8.48
CA ALA A 219 -11.97 15.39 9.76
C ALA A 219 -11.08 15.88 10.91
N ALA A 220 -9.80 15.49 10.94
CA ALA A 220 -8.84 15.92 11.95
C ALA A 220 -8.67 17.44 11.98
N LYS A 221 -8.67 18.09 10.81
CA LYS A 221 -8.57 19.55 10.68
C LYS A 221 -9.89 20.30 10.88
N GLY A 222 -11.03 19.61 11.04
CA GLY A 222 -12.34 20.21 11.13
C GLY A 222 -12.87 20.77 9.80
N GLU A 223 -12.24 20.46 8.68
CA GLU A 223 -12.70 20.81 7.33
C GLU A 223 -14.00 20.09 6.98
N ARG A 224 -14.14 18.87 7.48
CA ARG A 224 -15.34 18.03 7.41
C ARG A 224 -15.63 17.40 8.77
N MET A 225 -16.89 17.15 9.05
CA MET A 225 -17.31 16.65 10.35
C MET A 225 -17.03 15.15 10.50
N ILE A 226 -17.18 14.42 9.39
CA ILE A 226 -16.98 12.98 9.33
C ILE A 226 -16.14 12.62 8.11
N GLY A 227 -15.08 11.86 8.31
CA GLY A 227 -14.29 11.23 7.24
C GLY A 227 -14.46 9.72 7.25
N ILE A 228 -14.95 9.12 6.17
CA ILE A 228 -14.83 7.68 5.95
C ILE A 228 -13.41 7.45 5.44
N GLY A 229 -12.54 6.95 6.27
CA GLY A 229 -11.12 6.73 5.97
C GLY A 229 -10.65 5.38 6.48
N PHE A 230 -9.43 5.28 6.97
CA PHE A 230 -8.91 4.02 7.51
C PHE A 230 -8.19 4.21 8.84
N ASP A 231 -8.15 3.14 9.60
CA ASP A 231 -7.74 3.04 10.99
C ASP A 231 -6.35 3.61 11.30
N MET A 232 -5.33 3.22 10.54
CA MET A 232 -3.96 3.71 10.73
C MET A 232 -3.88 5.23 10.55
N ARG A 233 -4.57 5.79 9.53
CA ARG A 233 -4.56 7.23 9.33
C ARG A 233 -5.29 7.95 10.46
N GLY A 234 -6.45 7.47 10.87
CA GLY A 234 -7.16 8.00 12.03
C GLY A 234 -6.31 7.96 13.30
N ALA A 235 -5.65 6.83 13.57
CA ALA A 235 -4.77 6.66 14.74
C ALA A 235 -3.60 7.66 14.73
N ARG A 236 -2.98 7.89 13.59
CA ARG A 236 -1.90 8.89 13.44
C ARG A 236 -2.38 10.32 13.70
N GLU A 237 -3.49 10.73 13.10
CA GLU A 237 -4.05 12.07 13.31
C GLU A 237 -4.41 12.28 14.79
N LYS A 238 -5.05 11.27 15.41
CA LYS A 238 -5.38 11.34 16.85
C LYS A 238 -4.14 11.38 17.74
N THR A 239 -3.10 10.62 17.41
CA THR A 239 -1.82 10.63 18.12
C THR A 239 -1.10 11.96 17.98
N ALA A 240 -1.27 12.65 16.85
CA ALA A 240 -0.77 14.00 16.64
C ALA A 240 -1.60 15.09 17.39
N GLY A 241 -2.62 14.69 18.13
CA GLY A 241 -3.45 15.59 18.95
C GLY A 241 -4.72 16.09 18.27
N ALA A 242 -5.08 15.56 17.11
CA ALA A 242 -6.32 15.96 16.44
C ALA A 242 -7.57 15.54 17.25
N PRO A 243 -8.60 16.41 17.35
CA PRO A 243 -9.81 16.14 18.11
C PRO A 243 -10.77 15.25 17.33
N ILE A 244 -10.36 14.01 17.09
CA ILE A 244 -11.19 13.03 16.38
C ILE A 244 -11.39 11.76 17.21
N ASP A 245 -12.55 11.14 17.01
CA ASP A 245 -12.78 9.75 17.39
C ASP A 245 -12.73 8.85 16.17
N ILE A 246 -12.15 7.66 16.37
CA ILE A 246 -12.06 6.62 15.35
C ILE A 246 -13.13 5.58 15.68
N ILE A 247 -14.10 5.44 14.81
CA ILE A 247 -15.30 4.65 15.06
C ILE A 247 -15.31 3.43 14.15
N LEU A 248 -15.33 2.25 14.73
CA LEU A 248 -15.68 1.00 14.07
C LEU A 248 -17.22 0.88 14.09
N ALA A 249 -17.83 0.71 12.93
CA ALA A 249 -19.28 0.57 12.84
C ALA A 249 -19.74 -0.75 13.45
N LYS A 250 -20.89 -0.75 14.09
CA LYS A 250 -21.46 -1.94 14.76
C LYS A 250 -21.76 -3.11 13.81
N GLU A 251 -22.00 -2.83 12.53
CA GLU A 251 -22.22 -3.84 11.49
C GLU A 251 -20.91 -4.53 11.07
N GLY A 252 -19.77 -4.02 11.51
CA GLY A 252 -18.44 -4.49 11.19
C GLY A 252 -17.64 -3.53 10.33
N ALA A 253 -16.34 -3.75 10.29
CA ALA A 253 -15.38 -2.93 9.58
C ALA A 253 -15.01 -3.56 8.23
N PRO A 254 -15.20 -2.84 7.11
CA PRO A 254 -14.60 -3.19 5.82
C PRO A 254 -13.08 -3.26 5.95
N TRP A 255 -12.45 -4.22 5.27
CA TRP A 255 -11.00 -4.35 5.32
C TRP A 255 -10.43 -4.91 4.01
N ASP A 256 -9.16 -4.66 3.79
CA ASP A 256 -8.30 -5.36 2.84
C ASP A 256 -6.94 -5.56 3.53
N MET A 257 -6.00 -6.24 2.91
CA MET A 257 -4.63 -6.32 3.38
C MET A 257 -3.66 -5.80 2.33
N GLU A 258 -2.53 -5.26 2.74
CA GLU A 258 -1.42 -4.99 1.82
C GLU A 258 -0.72 -6.29 1.48
N ALA A 259 -0.33 -6.43 0.23
CA ALA A 259 0.33 -7.63 -0.27
C ALA A 259 1.54 -7.31 -1.15
N THR A 260 2.46 -8.29 -1.21
CA THR A 260 3.67 -8.27 -2.04
C THR A 260 3.62 -9.40 -3.05
N ALA A 261 3.99 -9.11 -4.29
CA ALA A 261 4.04 -10.09 -5.38
C ALA A 261 5.13 -9.72 -6.39
N ILE A 262 5.72 -10.72 -7.06
CA ILE A 262 6.63 -10.51 -8.19
C ILE A 262 5.77 -10.46 -9.47
N VAL A 263 6.03 -9.47 -10.32
CA VAL A 263 5.33 -9.34 -11.60
C VAL A 263 5.91 -10.33 -12.61
N LYS A 264 5.03 -11.06 -13.30
CA LYS A 264 5.45 -12.02 -14.32
C LYS A 264 6.11 -11.31 -15.50
N GLY A 265 7.23 -11.86 -15.96
CA GLY A 265 8.00 -11.28 -17.06
C GLY A 265 9.05 -10.24 -16.65
N THR A 266 9.26 -10.01 -15.33
CA THR A 266 10.37 -9.17 -14.85
C THR A 266 11.71 -9.66 -15.39
N LYS A 267 12.57 -8.73 -15.82
CA LYS A 267 13.95 -8.99 -16.23
C LYS A 267 14.92 -9.06 -15.04
N ASN A 268 14.46 -8.66 -13.85
CA ASN A 268 15.24 -8.56 -12.62
C ASN A 268 14.82 -9.61 -11.59
N LEU A 269 14.48 -10.84 -12.04
CA LEU A 269 13.87 -11.87 -11.19
C LEU A 269 14.64 -12.14 -9.89
N ALA A 270 15.97 -12.29 -9.95
CA ALA A 270 16.76 -12.54 -8.75
C ALA A 270 16.69 -11.41 -7.73
N ALA A 271 16.69 -10.15 -8.18
CA ALA A 271 16.54 -8.99 -7.32
C ALA A 271 15.10 -8.84 -6.80
N ALA A 272 14.10 -9.14 -7.62
CA ALA A 272 12.69 -9.17 -7.22
C ALA A 272 12.42 -10.24 -6.14
N GLN A 273 13.07 -11.40 -6.22
CA GLN A 273 13.02 -12.43 -5.18
C GLN A 273 13.61 -11.95 -3.86
N LYS A 274 14.70 -11.16 -3.88
CA LYS A 274 15.24 -10.54 -2.66
C LYS A 274 14.24 -9.59 -2.00
N VAL A 275 13.48 -8.83 -2.80
CA VAL A 275 12.40 -7.97 -2.27
C VAL A 275 11.30 -8.81 -1.64
N ALA A 276 10.86 -9.88 -2.30
CA ALA A 276 9.83 -10.78 -1.77
C ALA A 276 10.29 -11.48 -0.47
N ASP A 277 11.54 -11.96 -0.40
CA ASP A 277 12.14 -12.56 0.79
C ASP A 277 12.19 -11.56 1.95
N PHE A 278 12.62 -10.32 1.67
CA PHE A 278 12.66 -9.25 2.68
C PHE A 278 11.26 -8.91 3.19
N ALA A 279 10.26 -8.81 2.30
CA ALA A 279 8.90 -8.43 2.64
C ALA A 279 8.22 -9.39 3.64
N VAL A 280 8.66 -10.65 3.72
CA VAL A 280 8.18 -11.64 4.70
C VAL A 280 9.12 -11.82 5.90
N SER A 281 10.21 -11.07 5.97
CA SER A 281 11.15 -11.15 7.07
C SER A 281 10.58 -10.54 8.35
N LYS A 282 11.05 -11.02 9.51
CA LYS A 282 10.69 -10.45 10.81
C LYS A 282 10.96 -8.94 10.86
N GLY A 283 12.10 -8.49 10.33
CA GLY A 283 12.47 -7.07 10.29
C GLY A 283 11.50 -6.21 9.48
N ALA A 284 10.97 -6.74 8.36
CA ALA A 284 9.93 -6.05 7.59
C ALA A 284 8.63 -5.95 8.39
N TYR A 285 8.20 -7.03 9.05
CA TYR A 285 6.99 -6.98 9.87
C TYR A 285 7.13 -6.10 11.11
N GLU A 286 8.32 -5.91 11.66
CA GLU A 286 8.58 -4.89 12.69
C GLU A 286 8.35 -3.47 12.18
N LEU A 287 8.61 -3.22 10.89
CA LEU A 287 8.27 -1.94 10.26
C LEU A 287 6.76 -1.80 10.02
N TYR A 288 6.09 -2.85 9.53
CA TYR A 288 4.64 -2.84 9.31
C TYR A 288 3.89 -2.61 10.62
N GLY A 289 4.29 -3.29 11.70
CA GLY A 289 3.72 -3.17 13.03
C GLY A 289 3.84 -1.79 13.68
N LYS A 290 4.73 -0.91 13.17
CA LYS A 290 4.76 0.51 13.60
C LYS A 290 3.56 1.31 13.10
N SER A 291 2.87 0.82 12.07
CA SER A 291 1.72 1.48 11.46
C SER A 291 0.42 0.74 11.68
N TYR A 292 0.44 -0.60 11.70
CA TYR A 292 -0.75 -1.44 11.70
C TYR A 292 -0.79 -2.37 12.91
N ALA A 293 -1.99 -2.55 13.47
CA ALA A 293 -2.21 -3.48 14.58
C ALA A 293 -2.31 -4.94 14.11
N ILE A 294 -2.75 -5.16 12.86
CA ILE A 294 -2.98 -6.48 12.29
C ILE A 294 -1.92 -6.73 11.23
N VAL A 295 -0.92 -7.54 11.58
CA VAL A 295 0.17 -7.91 10.69
C VAL A 295 0.28 -9.42 10.51
N GLY A 296 0.86 -9.86 9.39
CA GLY A 296 0.95 -11.26 9.02
C GLY A 296 1.90 -12.09 9.89
N TYR A 297 2.85 -11.49 10.60
CA TYR A 297 3.79 -12.23 11.45
C TYR A 297 3.23 -12.46 12.85
N PRO A 298 3.24 -13.72 13.37
CA PRO A 298 2.72 -14.01 14.71
C PRO A 298 3.54 -13.32 15.81
N GLY A 299 2.86 -12.95 16.90
CA GLY A 299 3.53 -12.35 18.06
C GLY A 299 4.08 -10.94 17.88
N MET A 300 3.78 -10.28 16.76
CA MET A 300 4.04 -8.85 16.59
C MET A 300 2.98 -8.04 17.31
N ASN A 301 3.40 -7.24 18.29
CA ASN A 301 2.56 -6.33 19.09
C ASN A 301 3.45 -5.34 19.84
N PRO A 302 2.98 -4.19 20.29
CA PRO A 302 1.59 -3.76 20.44
C PRO A 302 1.06 -2.96 19.24
N ALA A 303 -0.29 -2.78 19.19
CA ALA A 303 -0.94 -1.87 18.25
C ALA A 303 -0.37 -0.43 18.40
N PRO A 304 -0.28 0.33 17.30
CA PRO A 304 0.13 1.73 17.36
C PRO A 304 -0.76 2.55 18.30
N PRO A 305 -0.25 3.66 18.86
CA PRO A 305 -1.03 4.52 19.75
C PRO A 305 -2.35 4.97 19.11
N ASN A 306 -3.42 5.03 19.90
CA ASN A 306 -4.77 5.41 19.48
C ASN A 306 -5.40 4.53 18.38
N TYR A 307 -4.81 3.38 18.06
CA TYR A 307 -5.44 2.42 17.15
C TYR A 307 -6.76 1.92 17.78
N PRO A 308 -7.85 1.74 17.01
CA PRO A 308 -9.12 1.31 17.58
C PRO A 308 -8.97 -0.08 18.22
N PRO A 309 -9.44 -0.24 19.48
CA PRO A 309 -9.37 -1.53 20.15
C PRO A 309 -10.26 -2.56 19.42
N SER A 310 -9.88 -3.83 19.49
CA SER A 310 -10.63 -4.93 18.88
C SER A 310 -10.86 -4.79 17.36
N ALA A 311 -9.91 -4.17 16.67
CA ALA A 311 -9.98 -3.97 15.22
C ALA A 311 -10.14 -5.31 14.48
N ASP A 312 -9.40 -6.33 14.86
CA ASP A 312 -9.47 -7.69 14.31
C ASP A 312 -10.86 -8.35 14.49
N ALA A 313 -11.48 -8.17 15.65
CA ALA A 313 -12.82 -8.70 15.91
C ALA A 313 -13.92 -7.96 15.12
N ALA A 314 -13.67 -6.74 14.70
CA ALA A 314 -14.60 -5.96 13.91
C ALA A 314 -14.58 -6.29 12.41
N MET A 315 -13.57 -7.01 11.92
CA MET A 315 -13.41 -7.34 10.50
C MET A 315 -14.60 -8.14 9.97
N VAL A 316 -15.24 -7.64 8.91
CA VAL A 316 -16.33 -8.39 8.25
C VAL A 316 -15.76 -9.57 7.45
N LYS A 317 -16.57 -10.61 7.27
CA LYS A 317 -16.14 -11.75 6.44
C LYS A 317 -16.07 -11.34 4.98
N ILE A 318 -14.88 -11.39 4.40
CA ILE A 318 -14.61 -11.03 3.00
C ILE A 318 -13.82 -12.16 2.32
N ASP A 319 -14.15 -12.43 1.04
CA ASP A 319 -13.35 -13.21 0.12
C ASP A 319 -12.59 -12.23 -0.80
N LEU A 320 -11.28 -12.14 -0.63
CA LEU A 320 -10.42 -11.21 -1.38
C LEU A 320 -10.39 -11.52 -2.88
N SER A 321 -10.48 -12.80 -3.26
CA SER A 321 -10.51 -13.21 -4.67
C SER A 321 -11.80 -12.77 -5.34
N LYS A 322 -12.94 -12.97 -4.66
CA LYS A 322 -14.24 -12.49 -5.12
C LYS A 322 -14.29 -10.96 -5.16
N MET A 323 -13.72 -10.30 -4.17
CA MET A 323 -13.60 -8.84 -4.13
C MET A 323 -12.82 -8.32 -5.35
N GLY A 324 -11.72 -8.97 -5.72
CA GLY A 324 -10.97 -8.66 -6.94
C GLY A 324 -11.79 -8.89 -8.21
N ALA A 325 -12.46 -10.02 -8.32
CA ALA A 325 -13.27 -10.38 -9.50
C ALA A 325 -14.47 -9.44 -9.73
N ASP A 326 -15.14 -9.01 -8.65
CA ASP A 326 -16.32 -8.12 -8.71
C ASP A 326 -15.94 -6.65 -8.97
N ARG A 327 -14.64 -6.30 -8.93
CA ARG A 327 -14.17 -4.91 -8.97
C ARG A 327 -14.71 -4.11 -10.16
N ALA A 328 -14.60 -4.63 -11.37
CA ALA A 328 -14.99 -3.91 -12.58
C ALA A 328 -16.50 -3.60 -12.58
N LYS A 329 -17.34 -4.58 -12.20
CA LYS A 329 -18.80 -4.45 -12.11
C LYS A 329 -19.19 -3.36 -11.09
N ILE A 330 -18.63 -3.45 -9.88
CA ILE A 330 -18.96 -2.52 -8.78
C ILE A 330 -18.51 -1.10 -9.12
N LEU A 331 -17.32 -0.92 -9.66
CA LEU A 331 -16.81 0.40 -10.04
C LEU A 331 -17.62 1.03 -11.16
N ALA A 332 -18.04 0.27 -12.15
CA ALA A 332 -18.88 0.77 -13.24
C ALA A 332 -20.22 1.31 -12.70
N GLU A 333 -20.91 0.56 -11.83
CA GLU A 333 -22.17 0.98 -11.23
C GLU A 333 -21.98 2.18 -10.29
N TRP A 334 -20.92 2.17 -9.47
CA TRP A 334 -20.63 3.29 -8.57
C TRP A 334 -20.34 4.58 -9.34
N THR A 335 -19.48 4.52 -10.35
CA THR A 335 -19.12 5.69 -11.18
C THR A 335 -20.35 6.27 -11.86
N LYS A 336 -21.21 5.41 -12.43
CA LYS A 336 -22.47 5.84 -13.05
C LYS A 336 -23.36 6.63 -12.09
N ARG A 337 -23.40 6.25 -10.79
CA ARG A 337 -24.28 6.87 -9.81
C ARG A 337 -23.69 8.10 -9.15
N TYR A 338 -22.38 8.11 -8.84
CA TYR A 338 -21.86 9.03 -7.82
C TYR A 338 -20.65 9.85 -8.23
N ASP A 339 -20.05 9.63 -9.41
CA ASP A 339 -18.78 10.28 -9.80
C ASP A 339 -18.88 11.82 -9.91
N GLY A 340 -20.09 12.36 -10.01
CA GLY A 340 -20.31 13.81 -10.11
C GLY A 340 -19.84 14.63 -8.89
N LYS A 341 -19.56 14.00 -7.73
CA LYS A 341 -18.97 14.63 -6.55
C LYS A 341 -17.50 14.25 -6.35
N SER A 342 -16.84 13.63 -7.32
CA SER A 342 -15.42 13.27 -7.22
C SER A 342 -14.53 14.51 -7.29
N ALA A 343 -13.51 14.54 -6.42
CA ALA A 343 -12.49 15.58 -6.48
C ALA A 343 -11.76 15.54 -7.84
N PRO A 344 -11.34 16.68 -8.39
CA PRO A 344 -10.49 16.71 -9.59
C PRO A 344 -9.24 15.88 -9.40
N LYS A 345 -8.79 15.24 -10.49
CA LYS A 345 -7.57 14.41 -10.51
C LYS A 345 -6.32 15.27 -10.55
#